data_61672558168e48d3557456b5782d2195
#
_entry.id   61672558168e48d3557456b5782d2195
#
_cell.length_a   1.000
_cell.length_b   1.000
_cell.length_c   1.000
_cell.angle_alpha   90.00
_cell.angle_beta   90.00
_cell.angle_gamma   90.00
#
_symmetry.space_group_name_H-M   'P 1'
#
loop_
_entity.id
_entity.type
_entity.pdbx_description
1 polymer ?
#
loop_
_entity_poly.entity_id
_entity_poly.type
_entity_poly.pdbx_seq_one_letter_code
_entity_poly.pdbx_strand_id
1 'polypeptide(L)'
;MPHIYKPEERWDNADIGYPSALAIGDSWFWYVNNNILGTMINHRALSDDHRNIQLVGYNGARLKDYVGEGKYADTVEHFLRPGFVEVFSEFYISGAGNDAVDVDLALRDHCPPGTDAEGWVDGDGMDAMLFRLQQSLTRLIASIRFAKRDKPTPPPIFVHGYDYPIPDGRGFEFGLIHAGPWLAPAMDRRGVPPDMALRDEIARNLIDRLNDDLLRPLAASIPGVVYIDSRGILPRDGTYRDYWANEMHPTNLGFRRIFEHAWLPRLFEHGIALRPSP
;
A
#
# COMPACT_ATOMS: atom_id res chain seq x y z
N MET A 1 -5.01 3.52 24.83
CA MET A 1 -3.97 3.57 23.76
C MET A 1 -4.64 3.22 22.44
N PRO A 2 -4.29 3.87 21.34
CA PRO A 2 -4.82 3.53 20.03
C PRO A 2 -4.63 2.05 19.68
N HIS A 3 -5.60 1.47 18.95
CA HIS A 3 -5.65 0.04 18.67
C HIS A 3 -5.95 -0.22 17.18
N ILE A 4 -5.37 -1.30 16.64
CA ILE A 4 -5.71 -1.81 15.31
C ILE A 4 -6.51 -3.09 15.50
N TYR A 5 -7.81 -3.00 15.25
CA TYR A 5 -8.73 -4.14 15.28
C TYR A 5 -8.50 -5.04 14.06
N LYS A 6 -8.37 -6.32 14.30
CA LYS A 6 -8.41 -7.34 13.24
C LYS A 6 -9.86 -7.68 12.87
N PRO A 7 -10.11 -8.30 11.71
CA PRO A 7 -11.48 -8.56 11.25
C PRO A 7 -12.32 -9.40 12.22
N GLU A 8 -11.70 -10.28 12.99
CA GLU A 8 -12.35 -11.16 13.96
C GLU A 8 -12.56 -10.54 15.34
N GLU A 9 -11.97 -9.36 15.60
CA GLU A 9 -12.09 -8.68 16.89
C GLU A 9 -13.40 -7.92 17.00
N ARG A 10 -14.00 -7.95 18.20
CA ARG A 10 -15.20 -7.18 18.51
C ARG A 10 -14.84 -5.80 19.06
N TRP A 11 -15.72 -4.83 18.81
CA TRP A 11 -15.58 -3.46 19.32
C TRP A 11 -16.30 -3.26 20.68
N ASP A 12 -16.28 -4.26 21.53
CA ASP A 12 -17.00 -4.29 22.81
C ASP A 12 -16.13 -3.90 24.03
N ASN A 13 -14.85 -3.63 23.80
CA ASN A 13 -13.97 -3.16 24.86
C ASN A 13 -14.11 -1.63 25.04
N ALA A 14 -14.81 -1.23 26.12
CA ALA A 14 -15.06 0.17 26.43
C ALA A 14 -13.77 0.99 26.67
N ASP A 15 -12.68 0.35 27.10
CA ASP A 15 -11.40 1.02 27.34
C ASP A 15 -10.66 1.37 26.05
N ILE A 16 -10.97 0.69 24.95
CA ILE A 16 -10.35 0.93 23.64
C ILE A 16 -11.22 1.88 22.81
N GLY A 17 -12.54 1.69 22.81
CA GLY A 17 -13.49 2.45 22.01
C GLY A 17 -13.58 1.99 20.55
N TYR A 18 -14.56 2.52 19.83
CA TYR A 18 -14.81 2.16 18.42
C TYR A 18 -13.68 2.64 17.48
N PRO A 19 -13.45 1.94 16.37
CA PRO A 19 -12.55 2.43 15.32
C PRO A 19 -13.17 3.64 14.61
N SER A 20 -12.35 4.63 14.30
CA SER A 20 -12.74 5.80 13.48
C SER A 20 -12.34 5.65 12.02
N ALA A 21 -11.48 4.70 11.71
CA ALA A 21 -10.97 4.45 10.38
C ALA A 21 -11.14 2.99 9.95
N LEU A 22 -11.38 2.78 8.64
CA LEU A 22 -11.29 1.47 8.01
C LEU A 22 -10.08 1.42 7.08
N ALA A 23 -9.15 0.52 7.35
CA ALA A 23 -7.99 0.25 6.52
C ALA A 23 -8.17 -1.08 5.78
N ILE A 24 -8.01 -1.07 4.46
CA ILE A 24 -8.13 -2.25 3.60
C ILE A 24 -6.83 -2.38 2.82
N GLY A 25 -6.14 -3.50 2.96
CA GLY A 25 -4.89 -3.59 2.21
C GLY A 25 -3.98 -4.78 2.47
N ASP A 26 -2.82 -4.66 1.89
CA ASP A 26 -1.79 -5.70 1.82
C ASP A 26 -0.81 -5.67 3.01
N SER A 27 0.37 -6.24 2.80
CA SER A 27 1.41 -6.35 3.83
C SER A 27 1.93 -5.00 4.35
N TRP A 28 1.82 -3.90 3.60
CA TRP A 28 2.20 -2.58 4.11
C TRP A 28 1.30 -2.11 5.26
N PHE A 29 0.08 -2.65 5.34
CA PHE A 29 -0.83 -2.46 6.48
C PHE A 29 -0.77 -3.59 7.51
N TRP A 30 -0.31 -4.78 7.11
CA TRP A 30 -0.34 -6.00 7.92
C TRP A 30 1.03 -6.70 8.03
N TYR A 31 2.15 -6.02 7.94
CA TYR A 31 3.46 -6.67 8.10
C TYR A 31 3.73 -7.01 9.58
N VAL A 32 4.27 -8.23 9.85
CA VAL A 32 4.32 -8.83 11.19
C VAL A 32 5.08 -8.00 12.22
N ASN A 33 6.19 -7.38 11.82
CA ASN A 33 7.08 -6.70 12.76
C ASN A 33 6.84 -5.19 12.82
N ASN A 34 6.39 -4.60 11.75
CA ASN A 34 5.98 -3.21 11.65
C ASN A 34 5.29 -2.94 10.31
N ASN A 35 4.46 -1.91 10.29
CA ASN A 35 3.73 -1.48 9.10
C ASN A 35 3.37 -0.01 9.24
N ILE A 36 2.85 0.58 8.18
CA ILE A 36 2.52 2.00 8.16
C ILE A 36 1.42 2.36 9.18
N LEU A 37 0.43 1.48 9.39
CA LEU A 37 -0.66 1.72 10.36
C LEU A 37 -0.14 1.67 11.79
N GLY A 38 0.72 0.70 12.11
CA GLY A 38 1.37 0.62 13.42
C GLY A 38 2.23 1.85 13.71
N THR A 39 2.93 2.35 12.70
CA THR A 39 3.67 3.61 12.81
C THR A 39 2.71 4.77 13.04
N MET A 40 1.62 4.84 12.28
CA MET A 40 0.62 5.90 12.36
C MET A 40 -0.01 6.00 13.75
N ILE A 41 -0.56 4.91 14.29
CA ILE A 41 -1.26 4.94 15.59
C ILE A 41 -0.34 5.24 16.77
N ASN A 42 0.96 4.94 16.65
CA ASN A 42 1.96 5.22 17.68
C ASN A 42 2.66 6.58 17.51
N HIS A 43 2.34 7.32 16.45
CA HIS A 43 2.98 8.60 16.20
C HIS A 43 2.36 9.71 17.05
N ARG A 44 3.21 10.53 17.69
CA ARG A 44 2.79 11.60 18.62
C ARG A 44 1.79 12.61 18.02
N ALA A 45 1.84 12.85 16.71
CA ALA A 45 0.92 13.76 16.04
C ALA A 45 -0.53 13.25 15.96
N LEU A 46 -0.77 11.99 16.33
CA LEU A 46 -2.06 11.31 16.31
C LEU A 46 -2.45 10.74 17.68
N SER A 47 -1.52 10.72 18.65
CA SER A 47 -1.68 10.01 19.93
C SER A 47 -2.78 10.56 20.83
N ASP A 48 -3.13 11.83 20.68
CA ASP A 48 -4.15 12.48 21.54
C ASP A 48 -5.59 12.20 21.10
N ASP A 49 -5.79 11.74 19.88
CA ASP A 49 -7.13 11.53 19.29
C ASP A 49 -7.70 10.11 19.51
N HIS A 50 -6.99 9.22 20.20
CA HIS A 50 -7.41 7.81 20.42
C HIS A 50 -7.94 7.12 19.14
N ARG A 51 -7.29 7.37 17.99
CA ARG A 51 -7.76 6.86 16.71
C ARG A 51 -7.52 5.38 16.61
N ASN A 52 -8.60 4.62 16.69
CA ASN A 52 -8.57 3.18 16.44
C ASN A 52 -8.84 2.90 14.98
N ILE A 53 -8.27 1.84 14.46
CA ILE A 53 -8.40 1.44 13.06
C ILE A 53 -8.97 0.04 13.00
N GLN A 54 -10.03 -0.16 12.21
CA GLN A 54 -10.43 -1.49 11.77
C GLN A 54 -9.57 -1.85 10.57
N LEU A 55 -8.82 -2.92 10.64
CA LEU A 55 -8.02 -3.42 9.55
C LEU A 55 -8.72 -4.62 8.88
N VAL A 56 -8.89 -4.55 7.58
CA VAL A 56 -9.15 -5.69 6.70
C VAL A 56 -7.91 -5.86 5.83
N GLY A 57 -6.89 -6.51 6.39
CA GLY A 57 -5.59 -6.61 5.74
C GLY A 57 -4.98 -7.98 5.90
N TYR A 58 -4.33 -8.45 4.84
CA TYR A 58 -3.71 -9.77 4.81
C TYR A 58 -2.39 -9.75 4.03
N ASN A 59 -1.40 -10.48 4.54
CA ASN A 59 -0.15 -10.69 3.81
C ASN A 59 -0.42 -11.42 2.48
N GLY A 60 0.16 -10.91 1.41
CA GLY A 60 0.02 -11.48 0.07
C GLY A 60 -1.32 -11.19 -0.61
N ALA A 61 -2.23 -10.42 0.02
CA ALA A 61 -3.50 -10.07 -0.58
C ALA A 61 -3.31 -9.12 -1.77
N ARG A 62 -4.09 -9.32 -2.81
CA ARG A 62 -4.17 -8.49 -4.01
C ARG A 62 -5.42 -7.61 -3.95
N LEU A 63 -5.44 -6.50 -4.66
CA LEU A 63 -6.61 -5.62 -4.70
C LEU A 63 -7.89 -6.35 -5.14
N LYS A 64 -7.80 -7.28 -6.09
CA LYS A 64 -8.93 -8.10 -6.53
C LYS A 64 -9.53 -8.97 -5.42
N ASP A 65 -8.75 -9.32 -4.39
CA ASP A 65 -9.20 -10.16 -3.29
C ASP A 65 -10.21 -9.47 -2.36
N TYR A 66 -10.31 -8.14 -2.45
CA TYR A 66 -11.19 -7.30 -1.63
C TYR A 66 -12.50 -6.90 -2.30
N VAL A 67 -12.73 -7.30 -3.56
CA VAL A 67 -13.89 -6.87 -4.35
C VAL A 67 -14.56 -8.02 -5.08
N GLY A 68 -15.87 -7.92 -5.32
CA GLY A 68 -16.65 -8.90 -6.08
C GLY A 68 -16.64 -10.27 -5.43
N GLU A 69 -16.15 -11.28 -6.12
CA GLU A 69 -16.01 -12.67 -5.62
C GLU A 69 -14.62 -12.93 -5.01
N GLY A 70 -13.89 -11.88 -4.67
CA GLY A 70 -12.56 -11.98 -4.08
C GLY A 70 -12.59 -12.58 -2.68
N LYS A 71 -11.49 -13.21 -2.30
CA LYS A 71 -11.34 -14.00 -1.06
C LYS A 71 -11.74 -13.24 0.22
N TYR A 72 -11.60 -11.93 0.24
CA TYR A 72 -11.85 -11.07 1.41
C TYR A 72 -12.99 -10.06 1.17
N ALA A 73 -13.70 -10.18 0.05
CA ALA A 73 -14.77 -9.25 -0.33
C ALA A 73 -15.89 -9.23 0.73
N ASP A 74 -16.33 -10.41 1.21
CA ASP A 74 -17.36 -10.51 2.25
C ASP A 74 -16.96 -9.80 3.54
N THR A 75 -15.66 -9.83 3.91
CA THR A 75 -15.15 -9.12 5.10
C THR A 75 -15.20 -7.62 4.90
N VAL A 76 -14.82 -7.12 3.71
CA VAL A 76 -14.96 -5.70 3.38
C VAL A 76 -16.42 -5.28 3.41
N GLU A 77 -17.31 -6.04 2.76
CA GLU A 77 -18.74 -5.78 2.74
C GLU A 77 -19.34 -5.76 4.14
N HIS A 78 -18.90 -6.67 5.05
CA HIS A 78 -19.35 -6.68 6.43
C HIS A 78 -19.15 -5.31 7.12
N PHE A 79 -17.96 -4.72 7.00
CA PHE A 79 -17.67 -3.42 7.61
C PHE A 79 -18.27 -2.23 6.84
N LEU A 80 -18.67 -2.41 5.60
CA LEU A 80 -19.39 -1.39 4.82
C LEU A 80 -20.91 -1.44 4.99
N ARG A 81 -21.47 -2.41 5.73
CA ARG A 81 -22.92 -2.49 6.03
C ARG A 81 -23.37 -1.40 7.01
N PRO A 82 -24.66 -1.02 6.95
CA PRO A 82 -25.29 -0.24 8.00
C PRO A 82 -25.09 -0.86 9.39
N GLY A 83 -24.82 -0.03 10.38
CA GLY A 83 -24.45 -0.46 11.73
C GLY A 83 -22.94 -0.50 11.98
N PHE A 84 -22.11 -0.66 10.94
CA PHE A 84 -20.65 -0.62 11.05
C PHE A 84 -20.05 0.61 10.36
N VAL A 85 -20.46 0.87 9.13
CA VAL A 85 -19.84 1.92 8.30
C VAL A 85 -19.97 3.32 8.87
N GLU A 86 -21.00 3.58 9.68
CA GLU A 86 -21.30 4.91 10.24
C GLU A 86 -20.19 5.45 11.13
N VAL A 87 -19.45 4.57 11.83
CA VAL A 87 -18.38 4.98 12.75
C VAL A 87 -17.13 5.48 12.03
N PHE A 88 -16.92 5.09 10.77
CA PHE A 88 -15.71 5.46 10.04
C PHE A 88 -15.80 6.88 9.49
N SER A 89 -14.83 7.69 9.83
CA SER A 89 -14.63 9.07 9.33
C SER A 89 -13.58 9.17 8.24
N GLU A 90 -12.74 8.16 8.06
CA GLU A 90 -11.72 8.06 7.03
C GLU A 90 -11.46 6.62 6.60
N PHE A 91 -10.91 6.46 5.39
CA PHE A 91 -10.59 5.16 4.80
C PHE A 91 -9.16 5.16 4.27
N TYR A 92 -8.48 4.04 4.43
CA TYR A 92 -7.11 3.83 3.94
C TYR A 92 -7.07 2.60 3.04
N ILE A 93 -6.46 2.72 1.86
CA ILE A 93 -6.31 1.62 0.90
C ILE A 93 -4.83 1.43 0.60
N SER A 94 -4.34 0.20 0.80
CA SER A 94 -3.02 -0.27 0.39
C SER A 94 -3.19 -1.44 -0.57
N GLY A 95 -2.67 -1.32 -1.77
CA GLY A 95 -2.76 -2.41 -2.74
C GLY A 95 -2.00 -2.08 -4.01
N ALA A 96 -1.66 -3.09 -4.76
CA ALA A 96 -0.82 -3.18 -5.92
C ALA A 96 0.57 -3.78 -5.64
N GLY A 97 1.11 -3.74 -4.42
CA GLY A 97 2.40 -4.35 -4.09
C GLY A 97 2.43 -5.85 -4.40
N ASN A 98 1.42 -6.59 -3.92
CA ASN A 98 1.29 -8.02 -4.21
C ASN A 98 0.76 -8.32 -5.62
N ASP A 99 0.09 -7.39 -6.25
CA ASP A 99 -0.30 -7.50 -7.66
C ASP A 99 0.93 -7.37 -8.56
N ALA A 100 1.94 -6.60 -8.12
CA ALA A 100 3.25 -6.48 -8.77
C ALA A 100 4.13 -7.73 -8.63
N VAL A 101 3.72 -8.78 -7.89
CA VAL A 101 4.40 -10.10 -7.95
C VAL A 101 4.24 -10.72 -9.34
N ASP A 102 3.23 -10.31 -10.12
CA ASP A 102 3.12 -10.65 -11.54
C ASP A 102 4.01 -9.72 -12.42
N VAL A 103 5.09 -9.18 -11.86
CA VAL A 103 6.09 -8.33 -12.57
C VAL A 103 6.64 -9.01 -13.83
N ASP A 104 6.65 -10.34 -13.84
CA ASP A 104 6.96 -11.12 -15.04
C ASP A 104 6.13 -10.69 -16.26
N LEU A 105 4.87 -10.28 -16.06
CA LEU A 105 3.97 -9.86 -17.14
C LEU A 105 4.28 -8.44 -17.62
N ALA A 106 4.91 -7.63 -16.78
CA ALA A 106 5.32 -6.26 -17.11
C ALA A 106 6.76 -6.18 -17.66
N LEU A 107 7.44 -7.31 -17.79
CA LEU A 107 8.80 -7.39 -18.31
C LEU A 107 8.83 -8.16 -19.63
N ARG A 108 9.60 -7.65 -20.58
CA ARG A 108 9.92 -8.37 -21.82
C ARG A 108 10.80 -9.58 -21.52
N ASP A 109 10.71 -10.55 -22.39
CA ASP A 109 11.45 -11.79 -22.28
C ASP A 109 12.74 -11.72 -23.11
N HIS A 110 13.89 -11.98 -22.47
CA HIS A 110 15.20 -12.12 -23.13
C HIS A 110 15.55 -11.00 -24.12
N CYS A 111 15.60 -9.77 -23.63
CA CYS A 111 16.00 -8.61 -24.45
C CYS A 111 17.46 -8.73 -24.94
N PRO A 112 17.83 -8.10 -26.07
CA PRO A 112 19.20 -8.03 -26.56
C PRO A 112 20.18 -7.45 -25.53
N PRO A 113 21.44 -7.83 -25.53
CA PRO A 113 22.47 -7.21 -24.69
C PRO A 113 22.53 -5.69 -24.91
N GLY A 114 22.62 -4.93 -23.81
CA GLY A 114 22.69 -3.48 -23.86
C GLY A 114 21.31 -2.79 -23.87
N THR A 115 20.21 -3.54 -23.78
CA THR A 115 18.88 -2.97 -23.58
C THR A 115 18.84 -2.20 -22.25
N ASP A 116 18.37 -0.95 -22.30
CA ASP A 116 18.19 -0.10 -21.12
C ASP A 116 16.96 -0.51 -20.29
N ALA A 117 16.75 0.13 -19.15
CA ALA A 117 15.68 -0.21 -18.24
C ALA A 117 14.28 -0.02 -18.82
N GLU A 118 14.08 0.98 -19.68
CA GLU A 118 12.80 1.21 -20.37
C GLU A 118 12.53 0.10 -21.39
N GLY A 119 13.54 -0.32 -22.13
CA GLY A 119 13.44 -1.41 -23.09
C GLY A 119 13.12 -2.76 -22.47
N TRP A 120 13.37 -2.97 -21.19
CA TRP A 120 12.98 -4.17 -20.45
C TRP A 120 11.51 -4.17 -20.01
N VAL A 121 10.85 -3.02 -19.97
CA VAL A 121 9.44 -2.95 -19.62
C VAL A 121 8.57 -3.32 -20.83
N ASP A 122 7.69 -4.30 -20.66
CA ASP A 122 6.66 -4.63 -21.63
C ASP A 122 5.48 -3.66 -21.44
N GLY A 123 5.31 -2.73 -22.38
CA GLY A 123 4.25 -1.72 -22.32
C GLY A 123 2.85 -2.34 -22.25
N ASP A 124 2.56 -3.32 -23.10
CA ASP A 124 1.24 -3.97 -23.18
C ASP A 124 0.96 -4.78 -21.89
N GLY A 125 1.96 -5.51 -21.39
CA GLY A 125 1.87 -6.25 -20.14
C GLY A 125 1.65 -5.33 -18.94
N MET A 126 2.37 -4.22 -18.88
CA MET A 126 2.21 -3.20 -17.85
C MET A 126 0.82 -2.54 -17.91
N ASP A 127 0.36 -2.14 -19.08
CA ASP A 127 -0.96 -1.54 -19.28
C ASP A 127 -2.08 -2.50 -18.87
N ALA A 128 -1.97 -3.77 -19.23
CA ALA A 128 -2.92 -4.79 -18.81
C ALA A 128 -2.93 -5.01 -17.28
N MET A 129 -1.78 -4.93 -16.63
CA MET A 129 -1.67 -4.97 -15.17
C MET A 129 -2.33 -3.74 -14.53
N LEU A 130 -1.99 -2.55 -14.98
CA LEU A 130 -2.56 -1.29 -14.47
C LEU A 130 -4.08 -1.25 -14.65
N PHE A 131 -4.60 -1.72 -15.78
CA PHE A 131 -6.04 -1.80 -16.03
C PHE A 131 -6.77 -2.69 -15.01
N ARG A 132 -6.22 -3.88 -14.70
CA ARG A 132 -6.81 -4.77 -13.67
C ARG A 132 -6.79 -4.14 -12.28
N LEU A 133 -5.69 -3.46 -11.94
CA LEU A 133 -5.57 -2.72 -10.69
C LEU A 133 -6.60 -1.58 -10.61
N GLN A 134 -6.73 -0.81 -11.69
CA GLN A 134 -7.70 0.27 -11.78
C GLN A 134 -9.13 -0.22 -11.58
N GLN A 135 -9.51 -1.34 -12.19
CA GLN A 135 -10.84 -1.91 -12.01
C GLN A 135 -11.11 -2.28 -10.55
N SER A 136 -10.16 -2.96 -9.90
CA SER A 136 -10.31 -3.38 -8.51
C SER A 136 -10.37 -2.19 -7.56
N LEU A 137 -9.46 -1.23 -7.74
CA LEU A 137 -9.40 -0.03 -6.91
C LEU A 137 -10.65 0.85 -7.08
N THR A 138 -11.11 1.03 -8.32
CA THR A 138 -12.35 1.79 -8.61
C THR A 138 -13.56 1.13 -7.98
N ARG A 139 -13.69 -0.21 -8.04
CA ARG A 139 -14.78 -0.95 -7.39
C ARG A 139 -14.75 -0.76 -5.88
N LEU A 140 -13.58 -0.89 -5.26
CA LEU A 140 -13.43 -0.72 -3.81
C LEU A 140 -13.82 0.69 -3.37
N ILE A 141 -13.32 1.72 -4.06
CA ILE A 141 -13.68 3.12 -3.81
C ILE A 141 -15.18 3.34 -3.99
N ALA A 142 -15.78 2.80 -5.06
CA ALA A 142 -17.21 2.91 -5.31
C ALA A 142 -18.04 2.25 -4.20
N SER A 143 -17.64 1.09 -3.68
CA SER A 143 -18.30 0.42 -2.56
C SER A 143 -18.27 1.30 -1.29
N ILE A 144 -17.14 1.90 -0.97
CA ILE A 144 -17.01 2.83 0.16
C ILE A 144 -17.90 4.05 -0.06
N ARG A 145 -17.89 4.66 -1.24
CA ARG A 145 -18.73 5.82 -1.57
C ARG A 145 -20.22 5.50 -1.50
N PHE A 146 -20.61 4.34 -2.00
CA PHE A 146 -22.00 3.88 -1.90
C PHE A 146 -22.43 3.68 -0.45
N ALA A 147 -21.59 3.07 0.38
CA ALA A 147 -21.87 2.88 1.80
C ALA A 147 -21.98 4.21 2.57
N LYS A 148 -21.28 5.26 2.13
CA LYS A 148 -21.27 6.61 2.74
C LYS A 148 -22.12 7.64 1.98
N ARG A 149 -22.99 7.21 1.05
CA ARG A 149 -23.77 8.12 0.17
C ARG A 149 -24.69 9.12 0.89
N ASP A 150 -25.11 8.77 2.11
CA ASP A 150 -26.01 9.63 2.89
C ASP A 150 -25.26 10.74 3.69
N LYS A 151 -23.95 10.79 3.59
CA LYS A 151 -23.13 11.84 4.20
C LYS A 151 -23.05 13.05 3.26
N PRO A 152 -23.34 14.27 3.76
CA PRO A 152 -23.29 15.49 2.95
C PRO A 152 -21.88 15.77 2.42
N THR A 153 -20.85 15.40 3.17
CA THR A 153 -19.45 15.45 2.77
C THR A 153 -18.88 14.03 2.82
N PRO A 154 -18.47 13.48 1.69
CA PRO A 154 -17.87 12.16 1.69
C PRO A 154 -16.57 12.14 2.49
N PRO A 155 -16.35 11.13 3.35
CA PRO A 155 -15.09 11.01 4.08
C PRO A 155 -13.91 10.81 3.14
N PRO A 156 -12.69 11.25 3.52
CA PRO A 156 -11.51 11.05 2.69
C PRO A 156 -11.17 9.56 2.56
N ILE A 157 -10.71 9.19 1.37
CA ILE A 157 -10.14 7.87 1.07
C ILE A 157 -8.70 8.07 0.67
N PHE A 158 -7.78 7.62 1.50
CA PHE A 158 -6.34 7.71 1.24
C PHE A 158 -5.88 6.47 0.49
N VAL A 159 -5.25 6.69 -0.66
CA VAL A 159 -4.61 5.65 -1.48
C VAL A 159 -3.13 6.00 -1.59
N HIS A 160 -2.25 5.07 -1.25
CA HIS A 160 -0.82 5.34 -1.34
C HIS A 160 -0.13 4.54 -2.44
N GLY A 161 0.92 5.14 -3.00
CA GLY A 161 1.94 4.43 -3.76
C GLY A 161 3.03 3.86 -2.85
N TYR A 162 3.91 3.09 -3.45
CA TYR A 162 5.07 2.49 -2.77
C TYR A 162 6.32 3.32 -3.04
N ASP A 163 7.30 3.24 -2.14
CA ASP A 163 8.65 3.70 -2.46
C ASP A 163 9.34 2.70 -3.38
N TYR A 164 10.45 3.09 -3.98
CA TYR A 164 11.18 2.31 -4.96
C TYR A 164 11.81 1.06 -4.33
N PRO A 165 11.30 -0.14 -4.60
CA PRO A 165 11.84 -1.39 -4.06
C PRO A 165 13.25 -1.64 -4.62
N ILE A 166 14.02 -2.45 -3.90
CA ILE A 166 15.41 -2.75 -4.28
C ILE A 166 15.54 -4.24 -4.59
N PRO A 167 15.68 -4.63 -5.86
CA PRO A 167 15.70 -6.04 -6.27
C PRO A 167 17.05 -6.71 -5.95
N ASP A 168 17.41 -6.75 -4.66
CA ASP A 168 18.68 -7.26 -4.16
C ASP A 168 18.65 -8.74 -3.75
N GLY A 169 17.56 -9.44 -4.03
CA GLY A 169 17.40 -10.87 -3.77
C GLY A 169 17.10 -11.20 -2.32
N ARG A 170 16.82 -10.23 -1.45
CA ARG A 170 16.43 -10.49 -0.05
C ARG A 170 14.95 -10.78 0.06
N GLY A 171 14.62 -11.96 0.61
CA GLY A 171 13.27 -12.33 0.98
C GLY A 171 12.91 -11.94 2.42
N PHE A 172 11.75 -12.39 2.85
CA PHE A 172 11.30 -12.34 4.25
C PHE A 172 11.66 -13.64 4.96
N GLU A 173 12.21 -13.53 6.17
CA GLU A 173 12.52 -14.65 7.04
C GLU A 173 12.01 -14.35 8.46
N PHE A 174 11.20 -15.26 9.00
CA PHE A 174 10.74 -15.20 10.39
C PHE A 174 10.61 -16.61 10.95
N GLY A 175 11.56 -17.04 11.72
CA GLY A 175 11.64 -18.42 12.22
C GLY A 175 11.74 -19.42 11.07
N LEU A 176 10.73 -20.27 10.93
CA LEU A 176 10.64 -21.25 9.83
C LEU A 176 9.84 -20.75 8.61
N ILE A 177 9.35 -19.51 8.67
CA ILE A 177 8.56 -18.93 7.58
C ILE A 177 9.51 -18.16 6.68
N HIS A 178 9.51 -18.53 5.40
CA HIS A 178 10.26 -17.87 4.34
C HIS A 178 9.29 -17.41 3.24
N ALA A 179 9.45 -16.19 2.72
CA ALA A 179 8.69 -15.68 1.60
C ALA A 179 9.56 -14.76 0.73
N GLY A 180 9.38 -14.82 -0.58
CA GLY A 180 10.25 -14.12 -1.52
C GLY A 180 11.64 -14.77 -1.65
N PRO A 181 12.64 -14.08 -2.25
CA PRO A 181 12.50 -12.77 -2.88
C PRO A 181 11.48 -12.77 -4.03
N TRP A 182 11.03 -11.59 -4.45
CA TRP A 182 9.95 -11.47 -5.46
C TRP A 182 10.43 -10.86 -6.77
N LEU A 183 11.17 -9.74 -6.70
CA LEU A 183 11.58 -8.98 -7.87
C LEU A 183 12.79 -9.60 -8.58
N ALA A 184 13.85 -9.89 -7.85
CA ALA A 184 15.07 -10.46 -8.47
C ALA A 184 14.79 -11.78 -9.19
N PRO A 185 14.05 -12.77 -8.63
CA PRO A 185 13.72 -13.99 -9.36
C PRO A 185 12.81 -13.76 -10.58
N ALA A 186 11.91 -12.77 -10.53
CA ALA A 186 11.11 -12.42 -11.70
C ALA A 186 11.98 -11.87 -12.83
N MET A 187 12.91 -10.98 -12.49
CA MET A 187 13.90 -10.44 -13.42
C MET A 187 14.82 -11.54 -13.99
N ASP A 188 15.25 -12.48 -13.14
CA ASP A 188 16.05 -13.64 -13.56
C ASP A 188 15.31 -14.50 -14.60
N ARG A 189 14.05 -14.82 -14.36
CA ARG A 189 13.22 -15.59 -15.29
C ARG A 189 13.06 -14.92 -16.65
N ARG A 190 13.08 -13.60 -16.70
CA ARG A 190 12.99 -12.80 -17.93
C ARG A 190 14.35 -12.56 -18.59
N GLY A 191 15.44 -13.04 -17.99
CA GLY A 191 16.79 -12.89 -18.52
C GLY A 191 17.39 -11.50 -18.31
N VAL A 192 16.85 -10.70 -17.39
CA VAL A 192 17.42 -9.40 -17.01
C VAL A 192 18.82 -9.65 -16.40
N PRO A 193 19.88 -9.02 -16.91
CA PRO A 193 21.23 -9.18 -16.36
C PRO A 193 21.28 -8.95 -14.84
N PRO A 194 22.17 -9.60 -14.08
CA PRO A 194 22.33 -9.41 -12.64
C PRO A 194 23.09 -8.10 -12.31
N ASP A 195 22.82 -7.06 -13.06
CA ASP A 195 23.32 -5.72 -12.83
C ASP A 195 22.34 -4.97 -11.93
N MET A 196 22.79 -4.63 -10.73
CA MET A 196 21.94 -3.95 -9.74
C MET A 196 21.48 -2.56 -10.19
N ALA A 197 22.29 -1.82 -10.95
CA ALA A 197 21.90 -0.51 -11.44
C ALA A 197 20.76 -0.61 -12.44
N LEU A 198 20.86 -1.56 -13.39
CA LEU A 198 19.80 -1.83 -14.37
C LEU A 198 18.51 -2.32 -13.68
N ARG A 199 18.63 -3.30 -12.78
CA ARG A 199 17.47 -3.85 -12.06
C ARG A 199 16.77 -2.80 -11.19
N ASP A 200 17.53 -1.94 -10.54
CA ASP A 200 17.03 -0.83 -9.77
C ASP A 200 16.25 0.17 -10.63
N GLU A 201 16.77 0.51 -11.79
CA GLU A 201 16.12 1.41 -12.74
C GLU A 201 14.85 0.79 -13.33
N ILE A 202 14.85 -0.50 -13.65
CA ILE A 202 13.63 -1.23 -14.05
C ILE A 202 12.57 -1.16 -12.95
N ALA A 203 12.93 -1.45 -11.70
CA ALA A 203 12.01 -1.39 -10.57
C ALA A 203 11.43 0.03 -10.37
N ARG A 204 12.24 1.07 -10.57
CA ARG A 204 11.79 2.47 -10.57
C ARG A 204 10.77 2.75 -11.66
N ASN A 205 11.06 2.35 -12.90
CA ASN A 205 10.14 2.55 -14.03
C ASN A 205 8.77 1.90 -13.78
N LEU A 206 8.74 0.70 -13.21
CA LEU A 206 7.48 0.02 -12.87
C LEU A 206 6.70 0.77 -11.77
N ILE A 207 7.39 1.26 -10.74
CA ILE A 207 6.75 2.04 -9.66
C ILE A 207 6.29 3.41 -10.19
N ASP A 208 7.06 4.05 -11.05
CA ASP A 208 6.65 5.32 -11.65
C ASP A 208 5.40 5.16 -12.50
N ARG A 209 5.33 4.12 -13.34
CA ARG A 209 4.13 3.78 -14.10
C ARG A 209 2.91 3.52 -13.19
N LEU A 210 3.06 2.75 -12.11
CA LEU A 210 1.98 2.52 -11.14
C LEU A 210 1.45 3.85 -10.57
N ASN A 211 2.34 4.75 -10.19
CA ASN A 211 1.98 6.01 -9.56
C ASN A 211 1.43 7.03 -10.54
N ASP A 212 2.10 7.22 -11.68
CA ASP A 212 1.81 8.30 -12.61
C ASP A 212 0.70 7.95 -13.61
N ASP A 213 0.60 6.68 -14.02
CA ASP A 213 -0.41 6.24 -14.98
C ASP A 213 -1.69 5.73 -14.30
N LEU A 214 -1.63 5.35 -13.01
CA LEU A 214 -2.81 4.84 -12.30
C LEU A 214 -3.17 5.63 -11.06
N LEU A 215 -2.35 5.61 -10.00
CA LEU A 215 -2.80 6.06 -8.66
C LEU A 215 -3.09 7.56 -8.61
N ARG A 216 -2.21 8.37 -9.14
CA ARG A 216 -2.36 9.83 -9.18
C ARG A 216 -3.54 10.27 -10.05
N PRO A 217 -3.68 9.82 -11.32
CA PRO A 217 -4.83 10.18 -12.16
C PRO A 217 -6.15 9.68 -11.57
N LEU A 218 -6.21 8.47 -11.03
CA LEU A 218 -7.42 7.93 -10.42
C LEU A 218 -7.87 8.79 -9.24
N ALA A 219 -6.95 9.11 -8.32
CA ALA A 219 -7.25 9.95 -7.17
C ALA A 219 -7.71 11.35 -7.61
N ALA A 220 -7.07 11.94 -8.61
CA ALA A 220 -7.46 13.26 -9.15
C ALA A 220 -8.85 13.24 -9.80
N SER A 221 -9.29 12.10 -10.33
CA SER A 221 -10.59 11.96 -11.00
C SER A 221 -11.78 11.76 -10.05
N ILE A 222 -11.54 11.38 -8.78
CA ILE A 222 -12.60 11.04 -7.84
C ILE A 222 -12.56 12.00 -6.64
N PRO A 223 -13.57 12.84 -6.43
CA PRO A 223 -13.60 13.78 -5.30
C PRO A 223 -13.41 13.09 -3.95
N GLY A 224 -12.53 13.65 -3.11
CA GLY A 224 -12.23 13.14 -1.77
C GLY A 224 -11.38 11.87 -1.74
N VAL A 225 -10.85 11.40 -2.88
CA VAL A 225 -9.75 10.43 -2.90
C VAL A 225 -8.44 11.20 -2.85
N VAL A 226 -7.56 10.80 -1.94
CA VAL A 226 -6.30 11.47 -1.64
C VAL A 226 -5.16 10.52 -1.96
N TYR A 227 -4.35 10.90 -2.93
CA TYR A 227 -3.14 10.14 -3.26
C TYR A 227 -1.97 10.55 -2.36
N ILE A 228 -1.26 9.57 -1.84
CA ILE A 228 -0.03 9.72 -1.04
C ILE A 228 1.15 9.18 -1.84
N ASP A 229 2.03 10.06 -2.28
CA ASP A 229 3.26 9.69 -3.00
C ASP A 229 4.36 9.33 -2.01
N SER A 230 4.76 8.07 -1.97
CA SER A 230 5.81 7.56 -1.08
C SER A 230 7.17 7.41 -1.77
N ARG A 231 7.28 7.81 -3.05
CA ARG A 231 8.50 7.60 -3.85
C ARG A 231 9.67 8.47 -3.40
N GLY A 232 10.88 7.89 -3.42
CA GLY A 232 12.13 8.58 -3.20
C GLY A 232 12.37 9.06 -1.77
N ILE A 233 11.63 8.54 -0.80
CA ILE A 233 11.76 8.91 0.62
C ILE A 233 12.88 8.12 1.28
N LEU A 234 13.00 6.84 0.95
CA LEU A 234 14.00 5.97 1.55
C LEU A 234 15.35 6.11 0.84
N PRO A 235 16.45 6.13 1.61
CA PRO A 235 17.79 6.15 1.04
C PRO A 235 18.06 4.96 0.11
N ARG A 236 18.85 5.21 -0.93
CA ARG A 236 19.31 4.19 -1.89
C ARG A 236 20.83 4.08 -1.93
N ASP A 237 21.51 4.78 -1.05
CA ASP A 237 22.96 4.71 -0.85
C ASP A 237 23.37 3.48 -0.03
N GLY A 238 24.60 3.42 0.43
CA GLY A 238 25.12 2.33 1.24
C GLY A 238 24.35 2.05 2.54
N THR A 239 23.43 2.93 2.95
CA THR A 239 22.61 2.80 4.18
C THR A 239 21.22 2.21 3.90
N TYR A 240 20.87 1.90 2.65
CA TYR A 240 19.51 1.46 2.30
C TYR A 240 19.00 0.28 3.12
N ARG A 241 19.89 -0.62 3.57
CA ARG A 241 19.55 -1.80 4.38
C ARG A 241 19.02 -1.47 5.76
N ASP A 242 19.28 -0.28 6.27
CA ASP A 242 18.69 0.19 7.53
C ASP A 242 17.21 0.52 7.35
N TYR A 243 16.80 0.82 6.12
CA TYR A 243 15.44 1.24 5.77
C TYR A 243 14.62 0.17 5.06
N TRP A 244 15.25 -0.82 4.43
CA TRP A 244 14.61 -1.91 3.72
C TRP A 244 14.91 -3.26 4.39
N ALA A 245 13.87 -3.92 4.93
CA ALA A 245 13.98 -5.25 5.53
C ALA A 245 14.21 -6.33 4.45
N ASN A 246 13.59 -6.17 3.29
CA ASN A 246 13.75 -7.02 2.11
C ASN A 246 13.44 -6.20 0.85
N GLU A 247 13.33 -6.86 -0.33
CA GLU A 247 13.05 -6.18 -1.59
C GLU A 247 11.81 -5.27 -1.57
N MET A 248 10.77 -5.61 -0.83
CA MET A 248 9.45 -4.97 -0.92
C MET A 248 8.95 -4.32 0.38
N HIS A 249 9.58 -4.62 1.52
CA HIS A 249 9.10 -4.15 2.81
C HIS A 249 10.14 -3.29 3.52
N PRO A 250 9.76 -2.07 3.91
CA PRO A 250 10.58 -1.23 4.77
C PRO A 250 10.79 -1.85 6.17
N THR A 251 11.86 -1.45 6.84
CA THR A 251 12.07 -1.66 8.27
C THR A 251 11.17 -0.70 9.09
N ASN A 252 11.21 -0.83 10.41
CA ASN A 252 10.56 0.14 11.31
C ASN A 252 11.02 1.58 11.05
N LEU A 253 12.30 1.76 10.79
CA LEU A 253 12.87 3.06 10.47
C LEU A 253 12.36 3.56 9.11
N GLY A 254 12.29 2.65 8.12
CA GLY A 254 11.76 2.97 6.80
C GLY A 254 10.28 3.36 6.84
N PHE A 255 9.42 2.58 7.49
CA PHE A 255 8.00 2.92 7.63
C PHE A 255 7.79 4.24 8.37
N ARG A 256 8.57 4.50 9.43
CA ARG A 256 8.52 5.80 10.13
C ARG A 256 8.86 6.95 9.19
N ARG A 257 9.94 6.82 8.43
CA ARG A 257 10.36 7.85 7.49
C ARG A 257 9.32 8.11 6.39
N ILE A 258 8.74 7.04 5.82
CA ILE A 258 7.63 7.16 4.86
C ILE A 258 6.43 7.85 5.51
N PHE A 259 6.05 7.44 6.71
CA PHE A 259 4.94 8.06 7.41
C PHE A 259 5.17 9.56 7.64
N GLU A 260 6.30 9.94 8.20
CA GLU A 260 6.62 11.33 8.53
C GLU A 260 6.72 12.25 7.30
N HIS A 261 7.22 11.73 6.17
CA HIS A 261 7.47 12.55 4.98
C HIS A 261 6.37 12.48 3.91
N ALA A 262 5.61 11.40 3.83
CA ALA A 262 4.55 11.26 2.83
C ALA A 262 3.14 11.31 3.44
N TRP A 263 2.89 10.52 4.48
CA TRP A 263 1.55 10.35 5.03
C TRP A 263 1.14 11.50 5.93
N LEU A 264 1.96 11.84 6.91
CA LEU A 264 1.64 12.85 7.93
C LEU A 264 1.25 14.21 7.33
N PRO A 265 1.94 14.77 6.32
CA PRO A 265 1.51 16.00 5.67
C PRO A 265 0.12 15.90 5.05
N ARG A 266 -0.19 14.77 4.40
CA ARG A 266 -1.50 14.56 3.76
C ARG A 266 -2.63 14.37 4.79
N LEU A 267 -2.37 13.61 5.85
CA LEU A 267 -3.32 13.47 6.96
C LEU A 267 -3.60 14.83 7.62
N PHE A 268 -2.56 15.65 7.75
CA PHE A 268 -2.67 16.99 8.29
C PHE A 268 -3.53 17.92 7.42
N GLU A 269 -3.35 17.93 6.10
CA GLU A 269 -4.14 18.70 5.14
C GLU A 269 -5.65 18.37 5.24
N HIS A 270 -5.99 17.16 5.68
CA HIS A 270 -7.36 16.69 5.85
C HIS A 270 -7.86 16.72 7.30
N GLY A 271 -7.14 17.36 8.20
CA GLY A 271 -7.52 17.54 9.60
C GLY A 271 -7.50 16.27 10.45
N ILE A 272 -6.79 15.22 9.96
CA ILE A 272 -6.70 13.93 10.64
C ILE A 272 -5.53 13.90 11.63
N ALA A 273 -4.45 14.60 11.34
CA ALA A 273 -3.30 14.75 12.22
C ALA A 273 -3.20 16.15 12.80
N LEU A 274 -2.72 16.26 14.03
CA LEU A 274 -2.35 17.54 14.63
C LEU A 274 -0.99 17.99 14.06
N ARG A 275 -0.80 19.30 13.90
CA ARG A 275 0.52 19.83 13.53
C ARG A 275 1.55 19.41 14.57
N PRO A 276 2.72 18.87 14.16
CA PRO A 276 3.85 18.81 15.06
C PRO A 276 4.08 20.25 15.55
N SER A 277 4.20 20.41 16.87
CA SER A 277 4.69 21.69 17.40
C SER A 277 6.02 22.00 16.72
N PRO A 278 6.28 23.25 16.32
CA PRO A 278 7.51 23.65 15.67
C PRO A 278 8.73 23.35 16.53
#